data_dcbaa8b8267fce8b2acd03dc5492cc47
#
_entry.id   dcbaa8b8267fce8b2acd03dc5492cc47
#
_cell.length_a   1.000
_cell.length_b   1.000
_cell.length_c   1.000
_cell.angle_alpha   90.00
_cell.angle_beta   90.00
_cell.angle_gamma   90.00
#
_symmetry.space_group_name_H-M   'P 1'
#
loop_
_entity.id
_entity.type
_entity.pdbx_description
1 polymer ?
#
loop_
_entity_poly.entity_id
_entity_poly.type
_entity_poly.pdbx_seq_one_letter_code
_entity_poly.pdbx_strand_id
1 'polypeptide(L)'
;MAYGYSYASCPSVIIPAVGINIDAKDICGALRIDNNRLWSRTPDRGDVVVFRHPVSGRDYIKRLTGLPGDRVQMKDGVLHINDVAVGLVDGGVFEELKASQGPLRATPRCENAPVGTGGICNKSRQIETLPNGVAHGILNIGSQQMDNTPVFTVPPAHFFFMGDNRDNSTDSRRRQQEGGVGFVPFENLIGRADLIVFSSAGRSMLFFWTWRSDRFFKSVE
;
A
#
# COMPACT_ATOMS: atom_id res chain seq x y z
N MET A 1 12.86 -2.69 0.24
CA MET A 1 13.91 -1.63 0.13
C MET A 1 13.29 -0.31 0.61
N ALA A 2 13.89 0.39 1.57
CA ALA A 2 13.39 1.71 1.96
C ALA A 2 13.61 2.69 0.79
N TYR A 3 12.73 3.65 0.58
CA TYR A 3 12.95 4.74 -0.37
C TYR A 3 13.99 5.70 0.20
N GLY A 4 15.24 5.33 0.02
CA GLY A 4 16.37 5.86 0.74
C GLY A 4 16.43 5.20 2.13
N TYR A 5 17.52 5.39 2.84
CA TYR A 5 17.59 5.14 4.28
C TYR A 5 16.70 6.15 5.02
N SER A 6 15.51 6.36 4.51
CA SER A 6 14.59 7.42 4.89
C SER A 6 13.86 7.18 6.20
N TYR A 7 14.06 6.02 6.79
CA TYR A 7 13.67 5.80 8.18
C TYR A 7 14.67 6.31 9.18
N ALA A 8 15.89 6.57 8.76
CA ALA A 8 16.74 7.46 9.46
C ALA A 8 16.29 8.91 9.14
N SER A 9 15.21 9.38 9.78
CA SER A 9 15.28 10.74 10.26
C SER A 9 16.68 10.89 10.79
N CYS A 10 17.42 11.93 10.37
CA CYS A 10 18.80 12.10 10.79
C CYS A 10 18.88 11.85 12.29
N PRO A 11 19.72 10.93 12.76
CA PRO A 11 19.72 10.56 14.15
C PRO A 11 20.16 11.74 15.00
N SER A 12 19.30 12.17 15.92
CA SER A 12 19.77 13.01 17.01
C SER A 12 20.52 12.12 17.99
N VAL A 13 21.79 12.43 18.23
CA VAL A 13 22.59 11.70 19.21
C VAL A 13 22.61 12.51 20.51
N ILE A 14 21.90 12.03 21.51
CA ILE A 14 21.90 12.60 22.86
C ILE A 14 22.73 11.67 23.74
N ILE A 15 23.89 12.14 24.22
CA ILE A 15 24.71 11.43 25.20
C ILE A 15 24.65 12.23 26.52
N PRO A 16 23.71 11.90 27.44
CA PRO A 16 23.49 12.70 28.65
C PRO A 16 24.71 12.73 29.56
N ALA A 17 25.53 11.67 29.54
CA ALA A 17 26.71 11.54 30.42
C ALA A 17 27.85 12.54 30.12
N VAL A 18 27.88 13.11 28.92
CA VAL A 18 28.92 14.08 28.49
C VAL A 18 28.32 15.40 27.99
N GLY A 19 27.01 15.59 28.11
CA GLY A 19 26.35 16.83 27.69
C GLY A 19 26.33 17.08 26.17
N ILE A 20 26.58 16.04 25.37
CA ILE A 20 26.59 16.14 23.91
C ILE A 20 25.18 15.96 23.40
N ASN A 21 24.66 17.02 22.77
CA ASN A 21 23.39 17.02 22.05
C ASN A 21 23.67 17.45 20.62
N ILE A 22 23.76 16.47 19.70
CA ILE A 22 23.93 16.73 18.28
C ILE A 22 22.57 16.62 17.63
N ASP A 23 22.05 17.74 17.15
CA ASP A 23 20.75 17.77 16.47
C ASP A 23 20.84 17.06 15.11
N ALA A 24 19.76 16.40 14.74
CA ALA A 24 19.59 15.77 13.42
C ALA A 24 19.91 16.74 12.26
N LYS A 25 19.64 18.04 12.44
CA LYS A 25 19.93 19.09 11.46
C LYS A 25 21.42 19.30 11.24
N ASP A 26 22.24 19.14 12.28
CA ASP A 26 23.68 19.38 12.20
C ASP A 26 24.38 18.24 11.46
N ILE A 27 23.93 17.00 11.68
CA ILE A 27 24.48 15.82 11.00
C ILE A 27 24.09 15.82 9.51
N CYS A 28 22.84 16.13 9.19
CA CYS A 28 22.33 16.07 7.83
C CYS A 28 22.65 17.31 7.01
N GLY A 29 22.74 18.46 7.63
CA GLY A 29 23.18 19.69 6.98
C GLY A 29 24.61 19.58 6.47
N ALA A 30 25.50 18.95 7.24
CA ALA A 30 26.89 18.69 6.82
C ALA A 30 27.02 17.73 5.64
N LEU A 31 26.02 16.81 5.44
CA LEU A 31 26.01 15.83 4.37
C LEU A 31 25.23 16.27 3.11
N ARG A 32 24.75 17.53 3.07
CA ARG A 32 23.93 18.07 1.97
C ARG A 32 22.77 17.15 1.56
N ILE A 33 22.00 16.70 2.54
CA ILE A 33 20.89 15.79 2.32
C ILE A 33 19.63 16.60 2.05
N ASP A 34 19.14 16.48 0.83
CA ASP A 34 17.87 17.10 0.41
C ASP A 34 16.71 16.42 1.19
N ASN A 35 15.84 17.24 1.80
CA ASN A 35 14.63 16.80 2.53
C ASN A 35 14.85 15.83 3.71
N ASN A 36 15.98 15.86 4.43
CA ASN A 36 16.28 14.97 5.56
C ASN A 36 16.30 13.47 5.23
N ARG A 37 16.50 13.10 3.96
CA ARG A 37 16.57 11.71 3.51
C ARG A 37 17.92 11.38 2.90
N LEU A 38 18.60 10.38 3.46
CA LEU A 38 19.82 9.81 2.89
C LEU A 38 19.48 8.95 1.68
N TRP A 39 20.07 9.23 0.50
CA TRP A 39 19.89 8.46 -0.73
C TRP A 39 18.42 8.19 -1.08
N SER A 40 17.61 9.24 -1.14
CA SER A 40 16.20 9.13 -1.52
C SER A 40 16.07 8.66 -2.96
N ARG A 41 15.23 7.65 -3.17
CA ARG A 41 14.80 7.18 -4.49
C ARG A 41 13.32 7.44 -4.65
N THR A 42 12.91 7.86 -5.82
CA THR A 42 11.49 7.90 -6.20
C THR A 42 10.97 6.49 -6.39
N PRO A 43 9.76 6.18 -5.91
CA PRO A 43 9.16 4.88 -6.17
C PRO A 43 8.78 4.74 -7.64
N ASP A 44 8.84 3.52 -8.14
CA ASP A 44 8.41 3.17 -9.48
C ASP A 44 6.92 2.74 -9.47
N ARG A 45 6.21 2.98 -10.59
CA ARG A 45 4.84 2.49 -10.74
C ARG A 45 4.80 0.96 -10.59
N GLY A 46 3.86 0.47 -9.80
CA GLY A 46 3.72 -0.94 -9.48
C GLY A 46 4.38 -1.33 -8.15
N ASP A 47 5.24 -0.49 -7.57
CA ASP A 47 5.81 -0.76 -6.24
C ASP A 47 4.71 -0.88 -5.19
N VAL A 48 4.83 -1.87 -4.32
CA VAL A 48 4.02 -1.93 -3.09
C VAL A 48 4.71 -1.09 -2.02
N VAL A 49 4.05 -0.02 -1.60
CA VAL A 49 4.65 1.02 -0.76
C VAL A 49 3.99 1.09 0.60
N VAL A 50 4.83 1.18 1.63
CA VAL A 50 4.41 1.58 2.97
C VAL A 50 4.51 3.10 3.04
N PHE A 51 3.44 3.74 3.47
CA PHE A 51 3.40 5.20 3.64
C PHE A 51 2.54 5.58 4.86
N ARG A 52 2.80 6.76 5.38
CA ARG A 52 1.99 7.36 6.45
C ARG A 52 0.77 8.04 5.85
N HIS A 53 -0.41 7.65 6.29
CA HIS A 53 -1.65 8.26 5.84
C HIS A 53 -1.66 9.76 6.18
N PRO A 54 -1.87 10.66 5.20
CA PRO A 54 -1.67 12.11 5.39
C PRO A 54 -2.52 12.73 6.52
N VAL A 55 -3.71 12.18 6.77
CA VAL A 55 -4.64 12.71 7.78
C VAL A 55 -4.55 11.96 9.10
N SER A 56 -4.61 10.62 9.06
CA SER A 56 -4.70 9.81 10.29
C SER A 56 -3.35 9.51 10.93
N GLY A 57 -2.23 9.73 10.23
CA GLY A 57 -0.89 9.40 10.69
C GLY A 57 -0.61 7.90 10.84
N ARG A 58 -1.54 7.03 10.43
CA ARG A 58 -1.37 5.57 10.46
C ARG A 58 -0.57 5.10 9.26
N ASP A 59 0.15 4.01 9.43
CA ASP A 59 0.89 3.41 8.32
C ASP A 59 -0.06 2.55 7.46
N TYR A 60 0.01 2.76 6.16
CA TYR A 60 -0.74 2.04 5.13
C TYR A 60 0.23 1.34 4.18
N ILE A 61 -0.23 0.23 3.61
CA ILE A 61 0.47 -0.47 2.55
C ILE A 61 -0.45 -0.56 1.33
N LYS A 62 -0.02 -0.04 0.19
CA LYS A 62 -0.76 -0.02 -1.07
C LYS A 62 0.19 -0.08 -2.26
N ARG A 63 -0.37 -0.41 -3.44
CA ARG A 63 0.37 -0.38 -4.70
C ARG A 63 0.32 1.01 -5.32
N LEU A 64 1.47 1.48 -5.78
CA LEU A 64 1.61 2.74 -6.51
C LEU A 64 1.09 2.57 -7.94
N THR A 65 -0.01 3.23 -8.26
CA THR A 65 -0.64 3.17 -9.59
C THR A 65 -0.48 4.47 -10.38
N GLY A 66 -0.51 5.62 -9.72
CA GLY A 66 -0.36 6.94 -10.38
C GLY A 66 0.85 7.72 -9.89
N LEU A 67 1.66 8.19 -10.83
CA LEU A 67 2.82 9.06 -10.62
C LEU A 67 2.42 10.54 -10.76
N PRO A 68 3.26 11.49 -10.28
CA PRO A 68 3.01 12.93 -10.49
C PRO A 68 2.73 13.26 -11.95
N GLY A 69 1.65 13.97 -12.21
CA GLY A 69 1.19 14.36 -13.55
C GLY A 69 0.24 13.35 -14.24
N ASP A 70 0.11 12.13 -13.72
CA ASP A 70 -0.82 11.17 -14.32
C ASP A 70 -2.28 11.56 -14.11
N ARG A 71 -3.10 11.13 -15.07
CA ARG A 71 -4.56 11.13 -14.99
C ARG A 71 -5.03 9.70 -14.71
N VAL A 72 -5.56 9.47 -13.53
CA VAL A 72 -6.01 8.14 -13.07
C VAL A 72 -7.52 8.12 -12.99
N GLN A 73 -8.15 7.09 -13.54
CA GLN A 73 -9.61 6.90 -13.51
C GLN A 73 -9.97 5.43 -13.48
N MET A 74 -11.03 5.09 -12.77
CA MET A 74 -11.70 3.80 -12.92
C MET A 74 -12.90 3.96 -13.87
N LYS A 75 -13.05 3.05 -14.84
CA LYS A 75 -14.21 2.92 -15.71
C LYS A 75 -14.63 1.47 -15.75
N ASP A 76 -15.83 1.19 -15.28
CA ASP A 76 -16.40 -0.18 -15.23
C ASP A 76 -15.45 -1.21 -14.63
N GLY A 77 -14.78 -0.83 -13.51
CA GLY A 77 -13.83 -1.68 -12.80
C GLY A 77 -12.44 -1.77 -13.44
N VAL A 78 -12.20 -1.12 -14.59
CA VAL A 78 -10.91 -1.10 -15.28
C VAL A 78 -10.16 0.19 -14.94
N LEU A 79 -8.90 0.05 -14.54
CA LEU A 79 -8.01 1.19 -14.31
C LEU A 79 -7.59 1.80 -15.65
N HIS A 80 -7.71 3.12 -15.74
CA HIS A 80 -7.20 3.92 -16.85
C HIS A 80 -6.13 4.86 -16.34
N ILE A 81 -5.00 4.90 -17.04
CA ILE A 81 -3.89 5.83 -16.75
C ILE A 81 -3.62 6.62 -18.03
N ASN A 82 -3.70 7.95 -17.93
CA ASN A 82 -3.57 8.87 -19.05
C ASN A 82 -4.54 8.51 -20.20
N ASP A 83 -5.79 8.22 -19.83
CA ASP A 83 -6.92 7.84 -20.69
C ASP A 83 -6.77 6.46 -21.39
N VAL A 84 -5.71 5.72 -21.12
CA VAL A 84 -5.47 4.38 -21.67
C VAL A 84 -5.85 3.34 -20.62
N ALA A 85 -6.69 2.38 -21.00
CA ALA A 85 -7.02 1.23 -20.16
C ALA A 85 -5.78 0.37 -19.93
N VAL A 86 -5.54 -0.05 -18.69
CA VAL A 86 -4.51 -1.04 -18.39
C VAL A 86 -4.93 -2.42 -18.86
N GLY A 87 -3.95 -3.30 -19.15
CA GLY A 87 -4.23 -4.68 -19.50
C GLY A 87 -4.89 -5.39 -18.30
N LEU A 88 -6.00 -6.08 -18.57
CA LEU A 88 -6.70 -6.85 -17.58
C LEU A 88 -7.07 -8.22 -18.16
N VAL A 89 -6.65 -9.29 -17.50
CA VAL A 89 -6.96 -10.66 -17.90
C VAL A 89 -7.51 -11.45 -16.72
N ASP A 90 -8.37 -12.42 -17.01
CA ASP A 90 -8.91 -13.31 -15.98
C ASP A 90 -7.79 -14.11 -15.33
N GLY A 91 -7.75 -14.12 -14.02
CA GLY A 91 -6.82 -14.87 -13.17
C GLY A 91 -7.50 -15.97 -12.36
N GLY A 92 -8.78 -16.26 -12.65
CA GLY A 92 -9.58 -17.28 -11.97
C GLY A 92 -10.18 -16.80 -10.65
N VAL A 93 -10.33 -17.71 -9.70
CA VAL A 93 -10.96 -17.45 -8.41
C VAL A 93 -9.92 -17.56 -7.29
N PHE A 94 -9.94 -16.59 -6.41
CA PHE A 94 -9.19 -16.63 -5.15
C PHE A 94 -10.10 -17.11 -4.03
N GLU A 95 -9.67 -18.15 -3.33
CA GLU A 95 -10.40 -18.75 -2.24
C GLU A 95 -9.70 -18.49 -0.90
N GLU A 96 -10.48 -18.10 0.10
CA GLU A 96 -10.01 -17.99 1.48
C GLU A 96 -11.08 -18.43 2.48
N LEU A 97 -10.67 -18.84 3.68
CA LEU A 97 -11.61 -19.12 4.76
C LEU A 97 -12.22 -17.82 5.27
N LYS A 98 -13.55 -17.78 5.38
CA LYS A 98 -14.25 -16.68 6.04
C LYS A 98 -14.07 -16.77 7.55
N ALA A 99 -12.96 -16.24 8.04
CA ALA A 99 -12.60 -16.18 9.44
C ALA A 99 -12.18 -14.76 9.82
N SER A 100 -12.31 -14.41 11.09
CA SER A 100 -11.79 -13.14 11.61
C SER A 100 -10.30 -13.04 11.42
N GLN A 101 -9.82 -11.96 10.80
CA GLN A 101 -8.42 -11.73 10.46
C GLN A 101 -7.89 -10.46 11.13
N GLY A 102 -6.62 -10.53 11.53
CA GLY A 102 -5.87 -9.41 12.07
C GLY A 102 -6.38 -8.88 13.41
N PRO A 103 -5.76 -7.79 13.92
CA PRO A 103 -6.08 -7.21 15.22
C PRO A 103 -7.51 -6.67 15.34
N LEU A 104 -8.07 -6.20 14.22
CA LEU A 104 -9.41 -5.64 14.14
C LEU A 104 -10.51 -6.69 13.98
N ARG A 105 -10.14 -7.99 13.90
CA ARG A 105 -11.07 -9.10 13.67
C ARG A 105 -12.01 -8.90 12.47
N ALA A 106 -11.56 -8.21 11.44
CA ALA A 106 -12.34 -8.04 10.23
C ALA A 106 -12.54 -9.39 9.53
N THR A 107 -13.75 -9.66 9.07
CA THR A 107 -14.05 -10.83 8.24
C THR A 107 -13.99 -10.45 6.78
N PRO A 108 -13.46 -11.32 5.89
CA PRO A 108 -13.41 -11.02 4.47
C PRO A 108 -14.83 -10.90 3.88
N ARG A 109 -14.99 -9.97 2.94
CA ARG A 109 -16.17 -9.87 2.09
C ARG A 109 -16.00 -10.86 0.95
N CYS A 110 -17.10 -11.55 0.58
CA CYS A 110 -17.10 -12.61 -0.41
C CYS A 110 -18.00 -12.26 -1.59
N GLU A 111 -17.62 -12.65 -2.78
CA GLU A 111 -18.46 -12.58 -3.99
C GLU A 111 -19.62 -13.58 -3.90
N ASN A 112 -19.35 -14.78 -3.41
CA ASN A 112 -20.34 -15.85 -3.23
C ASN A 112 -21.19 -15.73 -1.95
N ALA A 113 -21.35 -14.51 -1.40
CA ALA A 113 -22.20 -14.31 -0.22
C ALA A 113 -23.66 -14.73 -0.48
N PRO A 114 -24.39 -15.25 0.54
CA PRO A 114 -23.98 -15.34 1.94
C PRO A 114 -23.12 -16.56 2.25
N VAL A 115 -22.02 -16.34 2.98
CA VAL A 115 -21.13 -17.41 3.45
C VAL A 115 -21.02 -17.31 4.97
N GLY A 116 -21.20 -18.41 5.68
CA GLY A 116 -21.01 -18.48 7.14
C GLY A 116 -19.53 -18.46 7.54
N THR A 117 -19.26 -18.20 8.82
CA THR A 117 -17.90 -18.30 9.38
C THR A 117 -17.36 -19.72 9.21
N GLY A 118 -16.14 -19.87 8.71
CA GLY A 118 -15.52 -21.15 8.40
C GLY A 118 -15.84 -21.69 6.98
N GLY A 119 -16.76 -21.04 6.25
CA GLY A 119 -17.01 -21.38 4.84
C GLY A 119 -15.96 -20.80 3.89
N ILE A 120 -15.94 -21.26 2.66
CA ILE A 120 -15.04 -20.77 1.62
C ILE A 120 -15.59 -19.47 1.03
N CYS A 121 -14.79 -18.43 1.11
CA CYS A 121 -15.06 -17.11 0.58
C CYS A 121 -14.34 -16.96 -0.75
N ASN A 122 -15.10 -16.78 -1.82
CA ASN A 122 -14.57 -16.59 -3.17
C ASN A 122 -14.46 -15.10 -3.51
N LYS A 123 -13.46 -14.78 -4.32
CA LYS A 123 -13.25 -13.48 -4.94
C LYS A 123 -12.78 -13.68 -6.37
N SER A 124 -13.31 -12.91 -7.30
CA SER A 124 -12.77 -12.89 -8.66
C SER A 124 -11.35 -12.35 -8.61
N ARG A 125 -10.42 -13.09 -9.19
CA ARG A 125 -9.03 -12.69 -9.36
C ARG A 125 -8.80 -12.29 -10.81
N GLN A 126 -8.11 -11.18 -11.00
CA GLN A 126 -7.68 -10.73 -12.32
C GLN A 126 -6.21 -10.35 -12.26
N ILE A 127 -5.52 -10.43 -13.39
CA ILE A 127 -4.14 -9.96 -13.53
C ILE A 127 -4.18 -8.63 -14.26
N GLU A 128 -3.76 -7.59 -13.56
CA GLU A 128 -3.65 -6.23 -14.09
C GLU A 128 -2.21 -5.97 -14.53
N THR A 129 -2.03 -5.43 -15.75
CA THR A 129 -0.73 -5.06 -16.29
C THR A 129 -0.65 -3.55 -16.44
N LEU A 130 0.19 -2.91 -15.64
CA LEU A 130 0.42 -1.46 -15.64
C LEU A 130 1.20 -1.00 -16.90
N PRO A 131 1.17 0.29 -17.26
CA PRO A 131 1.83 0.81 -18.47
C PRO A 131 3.33 0.53 -18.58
N ASN A 132 4.01 0.33 -17.46
CA ASN A 132 5.44 -0.03 -17.42
C ASN A 132 5.70 -1.55 -17.49
N GLY A 133 4.67 -2.36 -17.76
CA GLY A 133 4.77 -3.82 -17.89
C GLY A 133 4.71 -4.60 -16.58
N VAL A 134 4.59 -3.93 -15.42
CA VAL A 134 4.41 -4.62 -14.13
C VAL A 134 3.02 -5.26 -14.10
N ALA A 135 2.99 -6.58 -13.97
CA ALA A 135 1.77 -7.37 -13.82
C ALA A 135 1.58 -7.81 -12.36
N HIS A 136 0.35 -7.74 -11.86
CA HIS A 136 0.01 -8.16 -10.50
C HIS A 136 -1.43 -8.62 -10.39
N GLY A 137 -1.72 -9.42 -9.38
CA GLY A 137 -3.08 -9.91 -9.11
C GLY A 137 -3.92 -8.87 -8.38
N ILE A 138 -5.15 -8.67 -8.84
CA ILE A 138 -6.17 -7.88 -8.14
C ILE A 138 -7.36 -8.77 -7.79
N LEU A 139 -8.09 -8.39 -6.74
CA LEU A 139 -9.28 -9.11 -6.26
C LEU A 139 -10.50 -8.19 -6.28
N ASN A 140 -11.60 -8.72 -6.83
CA ASN A 140 -12.91 -8.07 -6.87
C ASN A 140 -13.97 -8.99 -6.26
N ILE A 141 -15.06 -8.41 -5.77
CA ILE A 141 -16.21 -9.12 -5.19
C ILE A 141 -17.54 -8.70 -5.85
N GLY A 142 -17.47 -7.96 -6.94
CA GLY A 142 -18.62 -7.51 -7.72
C GLY A 142 -18.61 -6.03 -7.98
N SER A 143 -19.67 -5.52 -8.58
CA SER A 143 -19.77 -4.10 -8.94
C SER A 143 -19.88 -3.20 -7.71
N GLN A 144 -19.02 -2.20 -7.63
CA GLN A 144 -18.93 -1.25 -6.53
C GLN A 144 -18.94 0.20 -7.04
N GLN A 145 -19.25 1.14 -6.15
CA GLN A 145 -19.24 2.57 -6.49
C GLN A 145 -17.87 3.06 -6.99
N MET A 146 -16.78 2.45 -6.48
CA MET A 146 -15.42 2.83 -6.85
C MET A 146 -14.95 2.24 -8.19
N ASP A 147 -15.79 1.47 -8.89
CA ASP A 147 -15.52 0.99 -10.24
C ASP A 147 -15.69 2.08 -11.31
N ASN A 148 -16.36 3.15 -10.93
CA ASN A 148 -16.52 4.34 -11.77
C ASN A 148 -16.17 5.58 -10.95
N THR A 149 -15.11 6.27 -11.34
CA THR A 149 -14.60 7.44 -10.61
C THR A 149 -14.46 8.66 -11.53
N PRO A 150 -14.43 9.87 -10.96
CA PRO A 150 -13.92 11.02 -11.70
C PRO A 150 -12.44 10.80 -12.08
N VAL A 151 -11.93 11.63 -12.98
CA VAL A 151 -10.50 11.67 -13.29
C VAL A 151 -9.75 12.31 -12.12
N PHE A 152 -8.73 11.65 -11.63
CA PHE A 152 -7.80 12.16 -10.63
C PHE A 152 -6.50 12.57 -11.33
N THR A 153 -6.21 13.87 -11.40
CA THR A 153 -4.90 14.35 -11.86
C THR A 153 -3.96 14.41 -10.66
N VAL A 154 -2.90 13.61 -10.70
CA VAL A 154 -1.95 13.50 -9.59
C VAL A 154 -1.09 14.76 -9.51
N PRO A 155 -1.11 15.51 -8.40
CA PRO A 155 -0.32 16.73 -8.27
C PRO A 155 1.20 16.47 -8.28
N PRO A 156 2.04 17.48 -8.56
CA PRO A 156 3.49 17.38 -8.38
C PRO A 156 3.85 16.91 -6.96
N ALA A 157 4.88 16.08 -6.84
CA ALA A 157 5.36 15.49 -5.59
C ALA A 157 4.32 14.67 -4.81
N HIS A 158 3.22 14.26 -5.45
CA HIS A 158 2.21 13.36 -4.86
C HIS A 158 2.11 12.08 -5.67
N PHE A 159 1.52 11.08 -5.02
CA PHE A 159 1.34 9.74 -5.58
C PHE A 159 -0.08 9.24 -5.36
N PHE A 160 -0.54 8.37 -6.27
CA PHE A 160 -1.86 7.76 -6.20
C PHE A 160 -1.71 6.25 -5.96
N PHE A 161 -2.30 5.78 -4.89
CA PHE A 161 -2.18 4.41 -4.42
C PHE A 161 -3.51 3.67 -4.48
N MET A 162 -3.47 2.41 -4.90
CA MET A 162 -4.63 1.53 -4.87
C MET A 162 -4.33 0.23 -4.12
N GLY A 163 -5.35 -0.35 -3.52
CA GLY A 163 -5.25 -1.68 -2.92
C GLY A 163 -5.47 -2.76 -3.97
N ASP A 164 -4.75 -3.86 -3.87
CA ASP A 164 -4.92 -5.01 -4.77
C ASP A 164 -6.27 -5.71 -4.52
N ASN A 165 -6.79 -5.70 -3.29
CA ASN A 165 -8.18 -6.08 -3.01
C ASN A 165 -9.10 -4.87 -3.26
N ARG A 166 -9.47 -4.66 -4.52
CA ARG A 166 -10.12 -3.45 -5.04
C ARG A 166 -11.36 -3.04 -4.27
N ASP A 167 -12.22 -3.98 -3.98
CA ASP A 167 -13.52 -3.72 -3.33
C ASP A 167 -13.45 -3.70 -1.81
N ASN A 168 -12.32 -4.05 -1.25
CA ASN A 168 -12.08 -4.03 0.19
C ASN A 168 -10.88 -3.14 0.57
N SER A 169 -10.70 -2.04 -0.16
CA SER A 169 -9.59 -1.12 0.05
C SER A 169 -10.09 0.30 0.29
N THR A 170 -9.61 0.91 1.37
CA THR A 170 -9.61 2.36 1.53
C THR A 170 -8.29 2.87 0.95
N ASP A 171 -8.38 3.56 -0.20
CA ASP A 171 -7.22 3.99 -0.97
C ASP A 171 -7.42 5.38 -1.61
N SER A 172 -6.58 5.74 -2.57
CA SER A 172 -6.58 7.08 -3.18
C SER A 172 -7.81 7.38 -4.03
N ARG A 173 -8.59 6.38 -4.43
CA ARG A 173 -9.86 6.58 -5.14
C ARG A 173 -10.89 7.32 -4.29
N ARG A 174 -10.76 7.26 -2.96
CA ARG A 174 -11.59 8.03 -2.03
C ARG A 174 -10.81 9.22 -1.49
N ARG A 175 -11.45 10.39 -1.49
CA ARG A 175 -10.84 11.64 -1.03
C ARG A 175 -10.56 11.62 0.48
N GLN A 176 -9.56 12.38 0.92
CA GLN A 176 -9.18 12.47 2.33
C GLN A 176 -10.33 12.97 3.21
N GLN A 177 -11.12 13.92 2.72
CA GLN A 177 -12.29 14.47 3.42
C GLN A 177 -13.39 13.42 3.65
N GLU A 178 -13.40 12.35 2.85
CA GLU A 178 -14.33 11.22 2.93
C GLU A 178 -13.74 10.03 3.71
N GLY A 179 -12.63 10.26 4.42
CA GLY A 179 -11.92 9.20 5.15
C GLY A 179 -11.07 8.28 4.26
N GLY A 180 -10.85 8.66 3.01
CA GLY A 180 -9.96 7.97 2.08
C GLY A 180 -8.52 8.43 2.19
N VAL A 181 -7.65 7.82 1.38
CA VAL A 181 -6.22 8.15 1.33
C VAL A 181 -5.96 9.42 0.50
N GLY A 182 -6.70 9.60 -0.61
CA GLY A 182 -6.45 10.70 -1.53
C GLY A 182 -5.04 10.67 -2.10
N PHE A 183 -4.48 11.83 -2.44
CA PHE A 183 -3.10 11.95 -2.89
C PHE A 183 -2.13 11.91 -1.70
N VAL A 184 -1.05 11.13 -1.83
CA VAL A 184 -0.03 10.95 -0.79
C VAL A 184 1.21 11.76 -1.17
N PRO A 185 1.62 12.74 -0.35
CA PRO A 185 2.83 13.50 -0.59
C PRO A 185 4.09 12.62 -0.49
N PHE A 186 5.16 13.00 -1.18
CA PHE A 186 6.43 12.26 -1.17
C PHE A 186 7.01 12.09 0.25
N GLU A 187 6.89 13.08 1.10
CA GLU A 187 7.38 13.05 2.49
C GLU A 187 6.68 12.01 3.36
N ASN A 188 5.47 11.57 2.97
CA ASN A 188 4.75 10.54 3.68
C ASN A 188 5.19 9.11 3.31
N LEU A 189 5.97 8.95 2.24
CA LEU A 189 6.45 7.64 1.82
C LEU A 189 7.47 7.12 2.83
N ILE A 190 7.32 5.88 3.19
CA ILE A 190 8.17 5.21 4.16
C ILE A 190 9.14 4.26 3.43
N GLY A 191 8.65 3.34 2.62
CA GLY A 191 9.51 2.42 1.89
C GLY A 191 8.74 1.44 1.02
N ARG A 192 9.47 0.69 0.18
CA ARG A 192 8.92 -0.40 -0.61
C ARG A 192 8.87 -1.68 0.22
N ALA A 193 7.77 -2.38 0.14
CA ALA A 193 7.64 -3.71 0.71
C ALA A 193 8.18 -4.73 -0.30
N ASP A 194 9.29 -5.36 0.01
CA ASP A 194 9.92 -6.36 -0.86
C ASP A 194 9.67 -7.78 -0.36
N LEU A 195 9.56 -7.96 0.96
CA LEU A 195 9.55 -9.28 1.58
C LEU A 195 8.57 -9.33 2.76
N ILE A 196 7.80 -10.38 2.83
CA ILE A 196 7.04 -10.77 4.02
C ILE A 196 7.97 -11.65 4.86
N VAL A 197 8.48 -11.12 5.98
CA VAL A 197 9.36 -11.88 6.86
C VAL A 197 8.59 -13.00 7.57
N PHE A 198 7.40 -12.64 8.09
CA PHE A 198 6.46 -13.62 8.64
C PHE A 198 5.05 -13.02 8.70
N SER A 199 4.04 -13.88 8.85
CA SER A 199 2.63 -13.48 8.98
C SER A 199 1.97 -14.26 10.11
N SER A 200 1.22 -13.57 10.97
CA SER A 200 0.43 -14.18 12.03
C SER A 200 -1.06 -13.94 11.77
N ALA A 201 -1.87 -14.97 11.97
CA ALA A 201 -3.34 -14.86 12.00
C ALA A 201 -3.87 -14.50 13.39
N GLY A 202 -3.02 -14.55 14.43
CA GLY A 202 -3.37 -14.32 15.82
C GLY A 202 -3.37 -12.86 16.24
N ARG A 203 -3.74 -12.62 17.49
CA ARG A 203 -3.76 -11.28 18.09
C ARG A 203 -2.39 -10.73 18.46
N SER A 204 -1.40 -11.59 18.59
CA SER A 204 -0.04 -11.23 18.98
C SER A 204 0.96 -12.09 18.24
N MET A 205 2.09 -11.48 17.89
CA MET A 205 3.22 -12.16 17.26
C MET A 205 3.87 -13.18 18.18
N LEU A 206 3.66 -13.10 19.50
CA LEU A 206 4.18 -14.06 20.47
C LEU A 206 3.46 -15.42 20.40
N PHE A 207 2.28 -15.49 19.80
CA PHE A 207 1.54 -16.73 19.62
C PHE A 207 2.00 -17.45 18.36
N PHE A 208 3.19 -18.09 18.40
CA PHE A 208 3.83 -18.74 17.26
C PHE A 208 2.96 -19.81 16.57
N TRP A 209 2.04 -20.45 17.30
CA TRP A 209 1.08 -21.41 16.73
C TRP A 209 0.03 -20.79 15.80
N THR A 210 -0.06 -19.46 15.78
CA THR A 210 -0.94 -18.72 14.85
C THR A 210 -0.19 -18.23 13.62
N TRP A 211 1.09 -18.55 13.50
CA TRP A 211 1.92 -18.11 12.38
C TRP A 211 1.53 -18.85 11.09
N ARG A 212 1.50 -18.11 10.02
CA ARG A 212 1.21 -18.65 8.68
C ARG A 212 2.52 -19.05 8.02
N SER A 213 2.88 -20.33 8.11
CA SER A 213 4.14 -20.86 7.57
C SER A 213 4.25 -20.70 6.04
N ASP A 214 3.10 -20.67 5.34
CA ASP A 214 2.99 -20.47 3.90
C ASP A 214 3.37 -19.06 3.43
N ARG A 215 3.58 -18.11 4.36
CA ARG A 215 3.89 -16.72 4.08
C ARG A 215 5.25 -16.27 4.57
N PHE A 216 6.11 -17.18 5.03
CA PHE A 216 7.45 -16.83 5.49
C PHE A 216 8.39 -16.59 4.30
N PHE A 217 9.13 -15.50 4.40
CA PHE A 217 10.14 -15.08 3.41
C PHE A 217 9.59 -15.03 1.97
N LYS A 218 8.32 -14.69 1.83
CA LYS A 218 7.67 -14.55 0.54
C LYS A 218 7.89 -13.15 -0.02
N SER A 219 8.33 -13.06 -1.28
CA SER A 219 8.40 -11.77 -1.97
C SER A 219 7.02 -11.14 -2.10
N VAL A 220 6.98 -9.82 -2.05
CA VAL A 220 5.79 -9.03 -2.36
C VAL A 220 5.87 -8.71 -3.85
N GLU A 221 4.93 -9.26 -4.62
CA GLU A 221 4.80 -9.06 -6.06
C GLU A 221 3.73 -8.01 -6.37
#